data_4e06c44df2c89a36072722af89d5a382
#
_entry.id   4e06c44df2c89a36072722af89d5a382
#
_cell.length_a   1.000
_cell.length_b   1.000
_cell.length_c   1.000
_cell.angle_alpha   90.00
_cell.angle_beta   90.00
_cell.angle_gamma   90.00
#
_symmetry.space_group_name_H-M   'P 1'
#
loop_
_entity.id
_entity.type
_entity.pdbx_description
1 polymer ?
#
loop_
_entity_poly.entity_id
_entity_poly.type
_entity_poly.pdbx_seq_one_letter_code
_entity_poly.pdbx_strand_id
1 'polypeptide(L)'
;MQPPDLVVLLDEGVPAEVAQVFLTHSYAVIPFDSVLTSGVSDDLVCAAAIANSALLIAYDNDMKQYVRRRGQGPDRFRNLHLLKFNCPEPMAAARLEEAMSLIVHEWAVAHQKVARRVYVEISTHEIRTFR
;
A
#
# COMPACT_ATOMS: atom_id res chain seq x y z
N MET A 1 -13.90 -17.27 8.40
CA MET A 1 -13.03 -16.36 9.18
C MET A 1 -12.95 -15.01 8.48
N GLN A 2 -13.17 -13.95 9.22
CA GLN A 2 -13.07 -12.61 8.64
C GLN A 2 -11.60 -12.19 8.51
N PRO A 3 -11.25 -11.47 7.43
CA PRO A 3 -9.91 -10.90 7.34
C PRO A 3 -9.73 -9.82 8.41
N PRO A 4 -8.48 -9.51 8.79
CA PRO A 4 -8.22 -8.38 9.67
C PRO A 4 -8.67 -7.07 9.01
N ASP A 5 -8.94 -6.06 9.82
CA ASP A 5 -9.31 -4.74 9.31
C ASP A 5 -8.16 -4.17 8.49
N LEU A 6 -8.52 -3.46 7.43
CA LEU A 6 -7.52 -2.81 6.59
C LEU A 6 -6.84 -1.68 7.36
N VAL A 7 -5.52 -1.75 7.40
CA VAL A 7 -4.66 -0.72 7.98
C VAL A 7 -3.69 -0.25 6.90
N VAL A 8 -3.52 1.04 6.74
CA VAL A 8 -2.62 1.59 5.73
C VAL A 8 -1.52 2.42 6.35
N LEU A 9 -0.32 2.32 5.79
CA LEU A 9 0.80 3.20 6.09
C LEU A 9 1.08 4.04 4.86
N LEU A 10 1.04 5.35 5.01
CA LEU A 10 1.29 6.26 3.89
C LEU A 10 2.78 6.57 3.82
N ASP A 11 3.37 6.37 2.65
CA ASP A 11 4.75 6.80 2.41
C ASP A 11 4.83 8.32 2.35
N GLU A 12 6.02 8.85 2.56
CA GLU A 12 6.28 10.28 2.47
C GLU A 12 5.94 10.79 1.07
N GLY A 13 5.25 11.91 0.97
CA GLY A 13 4.87 12.49 -0.31
C GLY A 13 3.51 12.06 -0.85
N VAL A 14 2.84 11.10 -0.21
CA VAL A 14 1.46 10.75 -0.59
C VAL A 14 0.53 11.89 -0.17
N PRO A 15 -0.36 12.38 -1.07
CA PRO A 15 -1.26 13.48 -0.71
C PRO A 15 -2.16 13.17 0.50
N ALA A 16 -2.41 14.19 1.31
CA ALA A 16 -3.27 14.06 2.49
C ALA A 16 -4.69 13.62 2.14
N GLU A 17 -5.17 13.97 0.97
CA GLU A 17 -6.50 13.59 0.48
C GLU A 17 -6.66 12.07 0.39
N VAL A 18 -5.58 11.36 0.10
CA VAL A 18 -5.57 9.89 0.06
C VAL A 18 -5.87 9.33 1.46
N ALA A 19 -5.24 9.89 2.50
CA ALA A 19 -5.54 9.49 3.87
C ALA A 19 -7.00 9.70 4.21
N GLN A 20 -7.59 10.81 3.78
CA GLN A 20 -8.98 11.13 4.06
C GLN A 20 -9.94 10.11 3.45
N VAL A 21 -9.63 9.59 2.27
CA VAL A 21 -10.46 8.54 1.66
C VAL A 21 -10.52 7.31 2.57
N PHE A 22 -9.37 6.83 3.03
CA PHE A 22 -9.34 5.68 3.94
C PHE A 22 -10.08 5.96 5.24
N LEU A 23 -9.89 7.13 5.82
CA LEU A 23 -10.55 7.51 7.07
C LEU A 23 -12.07 7.58 6.89
N THR A 24 -12.55 8.11 5.77
CA THR A 24 -13.97 8.18 5.46
C THR A 24 -14.60 6.78 5.39
N HIS A 25 -13.84 5.78 4.94
CA HIS A 25 -14.28 4.39 4.94
C HIS A 25 -14.06 3.69 6.28
N SER A 26 -13.66 4.41 7.32
CA SER A 26 -13.41 3.89 8.67
C SER A 26 -12.22 2.93 8.75
N TYR A 27 -11.27 3.05 7.85
CA TYR A 27 -10.04 2.27 7.92
C TYR A 27 -8.97 3.03 8.72
N ALA A 28 -8.07 2.27 9.36
CA ALA A 28 -6.99 2.85 10.15
C ALA A 28 -5.87 3.35 9.23
N VAL A 29 -5.40 4.56 9.50
CA VAL A 29 -4.29 5.16 8.77
C VAL A 29 -3.14 5.41 9.75
N ILE A 30 -1.95 4.92 9.41
CA ILE A 30 -0.73 5.18 10.17
C ILE A 30 0.01 6.30 9.43
N PRO A 31 0.11 7.51 10.03
CA PRO A 31 0.87 8.59 9.39
C PRO A 31 2.36 8.23 9.35
N PHE A 32 3.04 8.62 8.28
CA PHE A 32 4.46 8.33 8.08
C PHE A 32 5.29 8.76 9.31
N ASP A 33 5.08 9.98 9.77
CA ASP A 33 5.90 10.57 10.84
C ASP A 33 5.60 10.01 12.23
N SER A 34 4.57 9.18 12.39
CA SER A 34 4.31 8.51 13.66
C SER A 34 5.21 7.29 13.88
N VAL A 35 5.79 6.73 12.82
CA VAL A 35 6.61 5.51 12.89
C VAL A 35 7.98 5.67 12.24
N LEU A 36 8.18 6.70 11.42
CA LEU A 36 9.39 6.89 10.63
C LEU A 36 9.83 8.34 10.66
N THR A 37 11.11 8.57 10.33
CA THR A 37 11.68 9.91 10.19
C THR A 37 11.81 10.23 8.70
N SER A 38 11.59 11.49 8.34
CA SER A 38 11.74 11.96 6.97
C SER A 38 13.13 11.58 6.41
N GLY A 39 13.14 11.09 5.17
CA GLY A 39 14.37 10.74 4.47
C GLY A 39 14.92 9.36 4.78
N VAL A 40 14.21 8.52 5.55
CA VAL A 40 14.67 7.14 5.80
C VAL A 40 14.64 6.32 4.52
N SER A 41 15.41 5.25 4.52
CA SER A 41 15.51 4.36 3.36
C SER A 41 14.21 3.61 3.09
N ASP A 42 14.03 3.18 1.84
CA ASP A 42 12.88 2.36 1.44
C ASP A 42 12.83 1.04 2.22
N ASP A 43 13.99 0.49 2.58
CA ASP A 43 14.08 -0.69 3.45
C ASP A 43 13.29 -0.50 4.75
N LEU A 44 13.51 0.65 5.41
CA LEU A 44 12.85 0.93 6.68
C LEU A 44 11.35 1.18 6.49
N VAL A 45 10.97 1.83 5.40
CA VAL A 45 9.55 2.04 5.09
C VAL A 45 8.84 0.70 4.91
N CYS A 46 9.42 -0.19 4.11
CA CYS A 46 8.86 -1.54 3.88
C CYS A 46 8.80 -2.34 5.18
N ALA A 47 9.86 -2.30 5.98
CA ALA A 47 9.90 -3.01 7.25
C ALA A 47 8.83 -2.50 8.22
N ALA A 48 8.61 -1.19 8.27
CA ALA A 48 7.58 -0.59 9.11
C ALA A 48 6.18 -1.03 8.68
N ALA A 49 5.91 -1.10 7.38
CA ALA A 49 4.62 -1.56 6.87
C ALA A 49 4.37 -3.01 7.28
N ILE A 50 5.37 -3.87 7.13
CA ILE A 50 5.27 -5.29 7.52
C ILE A 50 5.06 -5.41 9.03
N ALA A 51 5.85 -4.69 9.83
CA ALA A 51 5.76 -4.74 11.29
C ALA A 51 4.39 -4.29 11.81
N ASN A 52 3.72 -3.40 11.08
CA ASN A 52 2.38 -2.91 11.43
C ASN A 52 1.26 -3.67 10.73
N SER A 53 1.58 -4.71 9.98
CA SER A 53 0.61 -5.49 9.19
C SER A 53 -0.24 -4.57 8.29
N ALA A 54 0.41 -3.59 7.67
CA ALA A 54 -0.25 -2.53 6.93
C ALA A 54 -0.05 -2.66 5.43
N LEU A 55 -1.00 -2.10 4.68
CA LEU A 55 -0.87 -1.86 3.25
C LEU A 55 -0.06 -0.57 3.06
N LEU A 56 1.09 -0.66 2.41
CA LEU A 56 1.92 0.51 2.13
C LEU A 56 1.36 1.25 0.92
N ILE A 57 1.12 2.54 1.09
CA ILE A 57 0.63 3.42 0.01
C ILE A 57 1.79 4.28 -0.46
N ALA A 58 2.12 4.21 -1.75
CA ALA A 58 3.29 4.90 -2.28
C ALA A 58 3.05 5.47 -3.67
N TYR A 59 3.85 6.48 -4.02
CA TYR A 59 3.91 7.09 -5.34
C TYR A 59 5.22 6.79 -6.05
N ASP A 60 6.24 6.39 -5.30
CA ASP A 60 7.60 6.29 -5.80
C ASP A 60 7.78 5.08 -6.71
N ASN A 61 8.23 5.32 -7.94
CA ASN A 61 8.56 4.25 -8.89
C ASN A 61 9.72 3.37 -8.39
N ASP A 62 10.65 3.96 -7.66
CA ASP A 62 11.77 3.22 -7.09
C ASP A 62 11.29 2.20 -6.06
N MET A 63 10.25 2.54 -5.29
CA MET A 63 9.65 1.62 -4.34
C MET A 63 9.11 0.36 -5.04
N LYS A 64 8.47 0.50 -6.20
CA LYS A 64 8.00 -0.62 -7.00
C LYS A 64 9.16 -1.50 -7.46
N GLN A 65 10.21 -0.90 -7.98
CA GLN A 65 11.41 -1.62 -8.43
C GLN A 65 12.06 -2.37 -7.26
N TYR A 66 12.17 -1.69 -6.14
CA TYR A 66 12.75 -2.21 -4.93
C TYR A 66 12.01 -3.48 -4.45
N VAL A 67 10.70 -3.40 -4.37
CA VAL A 67 9.86 -4.53 -3.94
C VAL A 67 10.01 -5.72 -4.89
N ARG A 68 10.05 -5.47 -6.19
CA ARG A 68 10.25 -6.53 -7.18
C ARG A 68 11.59 -7.24 -7.02
N ARG A 69 12.67 -6.45 -6.87
CA ARG A 69 14.02 -7.01 -6.70
C ARG A 69 14.11 -7.86 -5.43
N ARG A 70 13.60 -7.33 -4.34
CA ARG A 70 13.67 -8.01 -3.04
C ARG A 70 12.79 -9.24 -2.98
N GLY A 71 11.71 -9.26 -3.75
CA GLY A 71 10.84 -10.42 -3.84
C GLY A 71 11.47 -11.62 -4.52
N GLN A 72 12.63 -11.44 -5.16
CA GLN A 72 13.38 -12.53 -5.81
C GLN A 72 14.58 -13.02 -4.99
N GLY A 73 14.90 -12.30 -3.92
CA GLY A 73 16.04 -12.65 -3.05
C GLY A 73 15.59 -13.45 -1.84
N PRO A 74 16.20 -13.22 -0.67
CA PRO A 74 15.83 -13.92 0.57
C PRO A 74 14.42 -13.59 1.05
N ASP A 75 13.53 -13.17 0.22
CA ASP A 75 12.10 -12.97 0.44
C ASP A 75 11.78 -12.08 1.65
N ARG A 76 12.68 -11.15 1.94
CA ARG A 76 12.55 -10.25 3.08
C ARG A 76 11.24 -9.47 3.09
N PHE A 77 10.75 -9.13 1.89
CA PHE A 77 9.51 -8.36 1.73
C PHE A 77 8.43 -9.15 0.99
N ARG A 78 8.51 -10.47 1.07
CA ARG A 78 7.55 -11.38 0.43
C ARG A 78 6.11 -11.05 0.83
N ASN A 79 5.89 -10.66 2.07
CA ASN A 79 4.57 -10.40 2.62
C ASN A 79 4.22 -8.91 2.63
N LEU A 80 5.00 -8.08 1.95
CA LEU A 80 4.69 -6.66 1.88
C LEU A 80 3.47 -6.44 1.00
N HIS A 81 2.47 -5.77 1.56
CA HIS A 81 1.31 -5.31 0.82
C HIS A 81 1.59 -3.90 0.30
N LEU A 82 1.37 -3.68 -0.98
CA LEU A 82 1.70 -2.42 -1.64
C LEU A 82 0.55 -1.93 -2.52
N LEU A 83 0.17 -0.68 -2.34
CA LEU A 83 -0.69 0.06 -3.26
C LEU A 83 0.14 1.21 -3.83
N LYS A 84 0.33 1.21 -5.14
CA LYS A 84 1.14 2.24 -5.80
C LYS A 84 0.26 3.08 -6.71
N PHE A 85 0.37 4.40 -6.58
CA PHE A 85 -0.26 5.34 -7.50
C PHE A 85 0.69 5.68 -8.64
N ASN A 86 0.16 5.72 -9.84
CA ASN A 86 0.86 6.12 -11.06
C ASN A 86 -0.01 7.06 -11.88
N CYS A 87 -0.79 7.88 -11.21
CA CYS A 87 -1.62 8.93 -11.80
C CYS A 87 -1.18 10.28 -11.23
N PRO A 88 -1.59 11.41 -11.83
CA PRO A 88 -1.31 12.71 -11.24
C PRO A 88 -1.88 12.83 -9.83
N GLU A 89 -1.13 13.47 -8.93
CA GLU A 89 -1.52 13.57 -7.52
C GLU A 89 -2.94 14.12 -7.31
N PRO A 90 -3.40 15.15 -8.04
CA PRO A 90 -4.76 15.64 -7.85
C PRO A 90 -5.86 14.62 -8.14
N MET A 91 -5.55 13.56 -8.89
CA MET A 91 -6.51 12.51 -9.23
C MET A 91 -6.51 11.36 -8.23
N ALA A 92 -5.52 11.29 -7.35
CA ALA A 92 -5.29 10.11 -6.53
C ALA A 92 -6.49 9.75 -5.65
N ALA A 93 -7.06 10.72 -4.95
CA ALA A 93 -8.18 10.46 -4.05
C ALA A 93 -9.41 9.92 -4.79
N ALA A 94 -9.75 10.52 -5.93
CA ALA A 94 -10.88 10.07 -6.74
C ALA A 94 -10.64 8.66 -7.30
N ARG A 95 -9.43 8.39 -7.79
CA ARG A 95 -9.08 7.07 -8.31
C ARG A 95 -9.09 6.02 -7.21
N LEU A 96 -8.64 6.39 -6.01
CA LEU A 96 -8.69 5.50 -4.87
C LEU A 96 -10.14 5.12 -4.52
N GLU A 97 -11.05 6.09 -4.52
CA GLU A 97 -12.46 5.80 -4.28
C GLU A 97 -13.01 4.79 -5.29
N GLU A 98 -12.67 4.96 -6.56
CA GLU A 98 -13.10 4.02 -7.61
C GLU A 98 -12.56 2.61 -7.37
N ALA A 99 -11.35 2.50 -6.80
CA ALA A 99 -10.66 1.23 -6.61
C ALA A 99 -10.95 0.59 -5.23
N MET A 100 -11.65 1.28 -4.35
CA MET A 100 -11.74 0.85 -2.94
C MET A 100 -12.30 -0.57 -2.79
N SER A 101 -13.36 -0.91 -3.50
CA SER A 101 -13.95 -2.24 -3.39
C SER A 101 -12.98 -3.33 -3.86
N LEU A 102 -12.19 -3.06 -4.89
CA LEU A 102 -11.16 -3.99 -5.36
C LEU A 102 -10.05 -4.15 -4.32
N ILE A 103 -9.61 -3.05 -3.72
CA ILE A 103 -8.57 -3.08 -2.68
C ILE A 103 -9.03 -3.92 -1.49
N VAL A 104 -10.24 -3.71 -1.02
CA VAL A 104 -10.81 -4.47 0.09
C VAL A 104 -10.92 -5.95 -0.27
N HIS A 105 -11.32 -6.25 -1.49
CA HIS A 105 -11.38 -7.64 -1.97
C HIS A 105 -9.99 -8.28 -1.99
N GLU A 106 -8.99 -7.59 -2.53
CA GLU A 106 -7.62 -8.10 -2.60
C GLU A 106 -7.02 -8.30 -1.20
N TRP A 107 -7.34 -7.40 -0.28
CA TRP A 107 -6.94 -7.53 1.12
C TRP A 107 -7.50 -8.81 1.74
N ALA A 108 -8.79 -9.05 1.53
CA ALA A 108 -9.45 -10.26 2.05
C ALA A 108 -8.84 -11.53 1.44
N VAL A 109 -8.62 -11.54 0.12
CA VAL A 109 -8.02 -12.70 -0.58
C VAL A 109 -6.61 -12.98 -0.06
N ALA A 110 -5.81 -11.95 0.11
CA ALA A 110 -4.42 -12.10 0.58
C ALA A 110 -4.37 -12.72 1.99
N HIS A 111 -5.32 -12.40 2.85
CA HIS A 111 -5.34 -12.90 4.23
C HIS A 111 -5.99 -14.27 4.36
N GLN A 112 -6.60 -14.79 3.30
CA GLN A 112 -7.15 -16.15 3.28
C GLN A 112 -6.13 -17.17 2.81
N LYS A 113 -5.07 -16.75 2.15
CA LYS A 113 -4.08 -17.65 1.57
C LYS A 113 -2.67 -17.31 2.02
N VAL A 114 -2.02 -18.29 2.58
CA VAL A 114 -0.63 -18.15 3.04
C VAL A 114 0.25 -17.70 1.88
N ALA A 115 1.15 -16.76 2.15
CA ALA A 115 2.15 -16.24 1.23
C ALA A 115 1.64 -15.37 0.08
N ARG A 116 0.35 -15.04 0.05
CA ARG A 116 -0.13 -14.03 -0.90
C ARG A 116 0.02 -12.64 -0.32
N ARG A 117 0.21 -11.69 -1.22
CA ARG A 117 0.29 -10.28 -0.86
C ARG A 117 -0.68 -9.47 -1.72
N VAL A 118 -1.07 -8.31 -1.22
CA VAL A 118 -1.77 -7.32 -2.02
C VAL A 118 -0.72 -6.54 -2.81
N TYR A 119 -0.89 -6.44 -4.11
CA TYR A 119 -0.10 -5.55 -4.94
C TYR A 119 -1.03 -4.95 -5.98
N VAL A 120 -1.34 -3.68 -5.81
CA VAL A 120 -2.27 -2.94 -6.67
C VAL A 120 -1.57 -1.70 -7.19
N GLU A 121 -1.73 -1.43 -8.47
CA GLU A 121 -1.22 -0.21 -9.09
C GLU A 121 -2.39 0.54 -9.70
N ILE A 122 -2.56 1.80 -9.30
CA ILE A 122 -3.63 2.67 -9.80
C ILE A 122 -3.01 3.72 -10.71
N SER A 123 -3.29 3.62 -12.00
CA SER A 123 -2.86 4.62 -12.96
C SER A 123 -4.04 5.46 -13.44
N THR A 124 -3.79 6.39 -14.37
CA THR A 124 -4.83 7.32 -14.83
C THR A 124 -6.03 6.60 -15.44
N HIS A 125 -5.78 5.51 -16.18
CA HIS A 125 -6.82 4.81 -16.94
C HIS A 125 -6.97 3.34 -16.57
N GLU A 126 -6.11 2.80 -15.71
CA GLU A 126 -6.10 1.38 -15.38
C GLU A 126 -5.95 1.18 -13.88
N ILE A 127 -6.45 0.05 -13.41
CA ILE A 127 -6.15 -0.49 -12.08
C ILE A 127 -5.65 -1.91 -12.31
N ARG A 128 -4.43 -2.19 -11.87
CA ARG A 128 -3.82 -3.52 -12.04
C ARG A 128 -3.59 -4.17 -10.70
N THR A 129 -3.85 -5.47 -10.64
CA THR A 129 -3.50 -6.30 -9.49
C THR A 129 -2.41 -7.28 -9.93
N PHE A 130 -1.48 -7.53 -9.02
CA PHE A 130 -0.38 -8.47 -9.25
C PHE A 130 -0.43 -9.53 -8.17
N ARG A 131 -0.49 -10.79 -8.58
CA ARG A 131 -0.57 -11.92 -7.65
C ARG A 131 0.60 -12.87 -7.79
#